data_7c56ed1da28c29dd7dcc1ab75be75212
#
_entry.id   7c56ed1da28c29dd7dcc1ab75be75212
#
_cell.length_a   1.000
_cell.length_b   1.000
_cell.length_c   1.000
_cell.angle_alpha   90.00
_cell.angle_beta   90.00
_cell.angle_gamma   90.00
#
_symmetry.space_group_name_H-M   'P 1'
#
loop_
_entity.id
_entity.type
_entity.pdbx_description
1 polymer ?
#
loop_
_entity_poly.entity_id
_entity_poly.type
_entity_poly.pdbx_seq_one_letter_code
_entity_poly.pdbx_strand_id
1 'polypeptide(L)'
;MNQGSKVIIAAAGDKIRSLSDRVPSGLTLPDGFKNPAVILPGILAVEAPGFVDEKSGEGQVKELEVCLEKQKTLDGIPLIILTEDSEFAARNLNNFLWATFTRANPSHDIYGAGSFISHKHWGCTGSMIIDARLKPHHAPPLIEDPAVTKRVDELGKKGGCLHGII
;
A
#
# COMPACT_ATOMS: atom_id res chain seq x y z
N MET A 1 -18.37 -7.02 20.58
CA MET A 1 -17.29 -7.67 19.81
C MET A 1 -16.51 -6.60 19.07
N ASN A 2 -15.20 -6.60 19.14
CA ASN A 2 -14.36 -5.68 18.38
C ASN A 2 -14.53 -6.00 16.88
N GLN A 3 -15.22 -5.14 16.17
CA GLN A 3 -15.35 -5.23 14.72
C GLN A 3 -14.30 -4.29 14.11
N GLY A 4 -13.15 -4.81 13.84
CA GLY A 4 -12.08 -4.04 13.19
C GLY A 4 -10.72 -4.68 13.42
N SER A 5 -9.89 -4.60 12.40
CA SER A 5 -8.51 -5.05 12.44
C SER A 5 -7.60 -3.88 12.80
N LYS A 6 -6.51 -4.17 13.50
CA LYS A 6 -5.51 -3.18 13.89
C LYS A 6 -4.13 -3.67 13.51
N VAL A 7 -3.34 -2.81 12.90
CA VAL A 7 -1.91 -3.04 12.66
C VAL A 7 -1.12 -2.12 13.56
N ILE A 8 -0.13 -2.67 14.25
CA ILE A 8 0.85 -1.90 15.03
C ILE A 8 2.20 -2.14 14.36
N ILE A 9 2.84 -1.07 13.91
CA ILE A 9 4.20 -1.09 13.39
C ILE A 9 5.10 -0.48 14.45
N ALA A 10 6.02 -1.29 14.98
CA ALA A 10 6.98 -0.86 15.98
C ALA A 10 8.40 -1.23 15.53
N ALA A 11 9.34 -0.30 15.70
CA ALA A 11 10.76 -0.53 15.47
C ALA A 11 11.54 -0.11 16.71
N ALA A 12 12.35 -1.04 17.24
CA ALA A 12 13.20 -0.81 18.41
C ALA A 12 14.51 -1.60 18.27
N GLY A 13 15.56 -1.14 18.95
CA GLY A 13 16.89 -1.74 18.93
C GLY A 13 17.87 -0.99 18.04
N ASP A 14 19.02 -1.62 17.77
CA ASP A 14 20.08 -1.03 16.96
C ASP A 14 19.66 -0.91 15.48
N LYS A 15 20.20 0.09 14.80
CA LYS A 15 19.97 0.29 13.38
C LYS A 15 20.57 -0.86 12.56
N ILE A 16 19.72 -1.67 11.94
CA ILE A 16 20.13 -2.83 11.13
C ILE A 16 20.18 -2.53 9.62
N ARG A 17 19.53 -1.44 9.17
CA ARG A 17 19.51 -1.05 7.74
C ARG A 17 19.28 0.44 7.56
N SER A 18 19.57 0.94 6.37
CA SER A 18 19.18 2.28 5.92
C SER A 18 17.96 2.17 5.03
N LEU A 19 16.93 2.99 5.29
CA LEU A 19 15.72 3.01 4.49
C LEU A 19 15.96 3.78 3.19
N SER A 20 15.49 3.25 2.07
CA SER A 20 15.58 3.90 0.77
C SER A 20 14.51 4.98 0.62
N ASP A 21 14.91 6.16 0.15
CA ASP A 21 14.04 7.28 -0.20
C ASP A 21 13.70 7.35 -1.70
N ARG A 22 14.14 6.35 -2.45
CA ARG A 22 13.93 6.24 -3.90
C ARG A 22 13.60 4.80 -4.30
N VAL A 23 12.97 4.65 -5.45
CA VAL A 23 12.75 3.33 -6.05
C VAL A 23 14.12 2.72 -6.38
N PRO A 24 14.41 1.48 -5.92
CA PRO A 24 15.67 0.81 -6.23
C PRO A 24 15.89 0.66 -7.74
N SER A 25 17.04 1.06 -8.25
CA SER A 25 17.35 1.05 -9.69
C SER A 25 17.37 -0.34 -10.34
N GLY A 26 17.46 -1.39 -9.54
CA GLY A 26 17.42 -2.79 -10.01
C GLY A 26 16.10 -3.50 -9.70
N LEU A 27 15.07 -2.77 -9.30
CA LEU A 27 13.77 -3.38 -9.00
C LEU A 27 13.17 -3.99 -10.27
N THR A 28 12.85 -5.27 -10.21
CA THR A 28 12.03 -5.97 -11.21
C THR A 28 10.72 -6.39 -10.59
N LEU A 29 9.65 -6.27 -11.34
CA LEU A 29 8.31 -6.64 -10.92
C LEU A 29 7.75 -7.69 -11.89
N PRO A 30 6.88 -8.62 -11.44
CA PRO A 30 6.21 -9.55 -12.32
C PRO A 30 5.25 -8.84 -13.29
N ASP A 31 4.80 -9.55 -14.30
CA ASP A 31 3.84 -9.04 -15.27
C ASP A 31 2.57 -8.51 -14.58
N GLY A 32 2.11 -7.35 -15.03
CA GLY A 32 0.93 -6.68 -14.48
C GLY A 32 1.21 -5.80 -13.26
N PHE A 33 2.36 -5.94 -12.59
CA PHE A 33 2.80 -5.02 -11.54
C PHE A 33 3.62 -3.88 -12.16
N LYS A 34 3.35 -2.65 -11.76
CA LYS A 34 3.94 -1.46 -12.39
C LYS A 34 3.95 -0.24 -11.46
N ASN A 35 4.48 0.85 -11.97
CA ASN A 35 4.46 2.18 -11.36
C ASN A 35 4.88 2.20 -9.89
N PRO A 36 6.06 1.65 -9.52
CA PRO A 36 6.53 1.72 -8.14
C PRO A 36 6.78 3.18 -7.72
N ALA A 37 6.26 3.58 -6.56
CA ALA A 37 6.41 4.92 -6.02
C ALA A 37 6.76 4.87 -4.52
N VAL A 38 7.74 5.66 -4.08
CA VAL A 38 8.09 5.74 -2.65
C VAL A 38 7.09 6.63 -1.93
N ILE A 39 6.48 6.09 -0.88
CA ILE A 39 5.55 6.80 0.00
C ILE A 39 6.33 7.56 1.09
N LEU A 40 7.13 6.83 1.82
CA LEU A 40 8.05 7.28 2.86
C LEU A 40 9.35 6.48 2.75
N PRO A 41 10.47 6.92 3.32
CA PRO A 41 11.68 6.10 3.33
C PRO A 41 11.38 4.68 3.82
N GLY A 42 11.69 3.70 2.97
CA GLY A 42 11.44 2.28 3.24
C GLY A 42 10.05 1.75 2.90
N ILE A 43 9.13 2.58 2.43
CA ILE A 43 7.77 2.16 2.07
C ILE A 43 7.53 2.44 0.58
N LEU A 44 7.24 1.40 -0.17
CA LEU A 44 7.00 1.43 -1.60
C LEU A 44 5.53 1.09 -1.92
N ALA A 45 4.83 1.93 -2.65
CA ALA A 45 3.58 1.56 -3.30
C ALA A 45 3.87 0.94 -4.66
N VAL A 46 3.11 -0.06 -5.04
CA VAL A 46 3.18 -0.72 -6.35
C VAL A 46 1.77 -0.94 -6.86
N GLU A 47 1.51 -0.54 -8.09
CA GLU A 47 0.27 -0.90 -8.75
C GLU A 47 0.29 -2.39 -9.09
N ALA A 48 -0.73 -3.10 -8.64
CA ALA A 48 -0.90 -4.53 -8.87
C ALA A 48 -2.06 -4.79 -9.84
N PRO A 49 -2.11 -5.97 -10.49
CA PRO A 49 -3.27 -6.38 -11.26
C PRO A 49 -4.55 -6.31 -10.43
N GLY A 50 -5.68 -5.97 -11.05
CA GLY A 50 -6.96 -5.87 -10.37
C GLY A 50 -7.31 -7.16 -9.62
N PHE A 51 -7.84 -7.00 -8.41
CA PHE A 51 -8.29 -8.14 -7.60
C PHE A 51 -9.63 -8.65 -8.15
N VAL A 52 -9.68 -9.91 -8.57
CA VAL A 52 -10.88 -10.56 -9.11
C VAL A 52 -11.51 -11.46 -8.05
N ASP A 53 -10.74 -12.34 -7.47
CA ASP A 53 -11.12 -13.27 -6.41
C ASP A 53 -9.90 -13.61 -5.52
N GLU A 54 -10.16 -14.27 -4.39
CA GLU A 54 -9.11 -14.62 -3.42
C GLU A 54 -8.01 -15.48 -4.04
N LYS A 55 -8.38 -16.50 -4.82
CA LYS A 55 -7.41 -17.44 -5.38
C LYS A 55 -6.47 -16.78 -6.39
N SER A 56 -7.00 -15.94 -7.28
CA SER A 56 -6.18 -15.19 -8.23
C SER A 56 -5.37 -14.10 -7.53
N GLY A 57 -5.95 -13.45 -6.53
CA GLY A 57 -5.28 -12.44 -5.72
C GLY A 57 -4.07 -12.99 -4.97
N GLU A 58 -4.23 -14.11 -4.26
CA GLU A 58 -3.14 -14.82 -3.60
C GLU A 58 -2.07 -15.31 -4.58
N GLY A 59 -2.48 -15.82 -5.75
CA GLY A 59 -1.56 -16.24 -6.80
C GLY A 59 -0.66 -15.11 -7.28
N GLN A 60 -1.23 -13.94 -7.55
CA GLN A 60 -0.50 -12.74 -7.95
C GLN A 60 0.49 -12.27 -6.86
N VAL A 61 0.05 -12.26 -5.60
CA VAL A 61 0.95 -11.90 -4.50
C VAL A 61 2.09 -12.91 -4.36
N LYS A 62 1.81 -14.20 -4.57
CA LYS A 62 2.84 -15.25 -4.53
C LYS A 62 3.87 -15.10 -5.64
N GLU A 63 3.45 -14.73 -6.84
CA GLU A 63 4.38 -14.40 -7.93
C GLU A 63 5.29 -13.22 -7.56
N LEU A 64 4.72 -12.19 -6.94
CA LEU A 64 5.49 -11.05 -6.44
C LEU A 64 6.48 -11.48 -5.35
N GLU A 65 6.06 -12.26 -4.34
CA GLU A 65 6.95 -12.77 -3.28
C GLU A 65 8.16 -13.48 -3.88
N VAL A 66 7.94 -14.45 -4.80
CA VAL A 66 9.02 -15.20 -5.46
C VAL A 66 9.94 -14.29 -6.27
N CYS A 67 9.39 -13.27 -6.91
CA CYS A 67 10.17 -12.29 -7.65
C CYS A 67 11.06 -11.46 -6.71
N LEU A 68 10.52 -11.00 -5.59
CA LEU A 68 11.22 -10.17 -4.61
C LEU A 68 12.30 -10.93 -3.84
N GLU A 69 12.09 -12.21 -3.52
CA GLU A 69 13.06 -13.06 -2.83
C GLU A 69 14.41 -13.14 -3.56
N LYS A 70 14.38 -13.00 -4.89
CA LYS A 70 15.58 -13.06 -5.73
C LYS A 70 16.36 -11.74 -5.81
N GLN A 71 15.82 -10.66 -5.20
CA GLN A 71 16.35 -9.31 -5.37
C GLN A 71 16.97 -8.78 -4.08
N LYS A 72 18.30 -8.66 -4.06
CA LYS A 72 19.04 -8.05 -2.96
C LYS A 72 18.89 -6.52 -2.87
N THR A 73 18.37 -5.89 -3.91
CA THR A 73 18.21 -4.43 -4.00
C THR A 73 17.14 -3.87 -3.08
N LEU A 74 16.36 -4.73 -2.43
CA LEU A 74 15.22 -4.35 -1.58
C LEU A 74 15.56 -4.20 -0.09
N ASP A 75 16.82 -4.31 0.30
CA ASP A 75 17.23 -4.16 1.70
C ASP A 75 16.75 -2.86 2.36
N GLY A 76 16.66 -1.79 1.58
CA GLY A 76 16.16 -0.49 2.03
C GLY A 76 14.64 -0.32 1.95
N ILE A 77 13.87 -1.34 1.51
CA ILE A 77 12.41 -1.31 1.36
C ILE A 77 11.76 -2.44 2.17
N PRO A 78 11.61 -2.29 3.47
CA PRO A 78 10.99 -3.31 4.32
C PRO A 78 9.48 -3.48 4.12
N LEU A 79 8.79 -2.51 3.49
CA LEU A 79 7.34 -2.55 3.32
C LEU A 79 6.93 -2.19 1.89
N ILE A 80 6.09 -3.03 1.31
CA ILE A 80 5.46 -2.81 0.00
C ILE A 80 3.95 -2.81 0.16
N ILE A 81 3.28 -1.83 -0.45
CA ILE A 81 1.82 -1.71 -0.47
C ILE A 81 1.33 -1.95 -1.90
N LEU A 82 0.44 -2.90 -2.08
CA LEU A 82 -0.23 -3.14 -3.35
C LEU A 82 -1.52 -2.30 -3.42
N THR A 83 -1.69 -1.59 -4.52
CA THR A 83 -2.82 -0.67 -4.73
C THR A 83 -3.15 -0.59 -6.22
N GLU A 84 -4.26 0.06 -6.59
CA GLU A 84 -4.59 0.39 -7.97
C GLU A 84 -3.91 1.67 -8.46
N ASP A 85 -3.53 2.57 -7.54
CA ASP A 85 -2.96 3.88 -7.84
C ASP A 85 -1.84 4.18 -6.84
N SER A 86 -0.62 3.85 -7.24
CA SER A 86 0.58 4.04 -6.42
C SER A 86 0.93 5.52 -6.25
N GLU A 87 0.64 6.35 -7.25
CA GLU A 87 0.90 7.78 -7.21
C GLU A 87 -0.03 8.46 -6.19
N PHE A 88 -1.31 8.09 -6.17
CA PHE A 88 -2.25 8.56 -5.15
C PHE A 88 -1.78 8.18 -3.74
N ALA A 89 -1.39 6.92 -3.54
CA ALA A 89 -0.92 6.45 -2.24
C ALA A 89 0.38 7.16 -1.80
N ALA A 90 1.28 7.46 -2.74
CA ALA A 90 2.55 8.13 -2.46
C ALA A 90 2.47 9.66 -2.34
N ARG A 91 1.34 10.28 -2.68
CA ARG A 91 1.19 11.73 -2.70
C ARG A 91 1.33 12.38 -1.33
N ASN A 92 0.82 11.75 -0.28
CA ASN A 92 0.94 12.21 1.10
C ASN A 92 0.62 11.10 2.11
N LEU A 93 0.94 11.34 3.39
CA LEU A 93 0.71 10.38 4.47
C LEU A 93 -0.77 10.01 4.64
N ASN A 94 -1.69 10.95 4.48
CA ASN A 94 -3.12 10.69 4.65
C ASN A 94 -3.64 9.72 3.60
N ASN A 95 -3.24 9.89 2.34
CA ASN A 95 -3.60 8.99 1.25
C ASN A 95 -3.05 7.58 1.48
N PHE A 96 -1.79 7.47 1.92
CA PHE A 96 -1.18 6.20 2.29
C PHE A 96 -1.97 5.49 3.38
N LEU A 97 -2.21 6.17 4.49
CA LEU A 97 -2.93 5.58 5.63
C LEU A 97 -4.36 5.19 5.24
N TRP A 98 -5.02 6.06 4.49
CA TRP A 98 -6.37 5.78 4.03
C TRP A 98 -6.41 4.57 3.09
N ALA A 99 -5.65 4.58 2.00
CA ALA A 99 -5.64 3.48 1.04
C ALA A 99 -5.27 2.14 1.70
N THR A 100 -4.21 2.14 2.52
CA THR A 100 -3.69 0.91 3.13
C THR A 100 -4.63 0.34 4.18
N PHE A 101 -5.06 1.15 5.14
CA PHE A 101 -5.73 0.64 6.34
C PHE A 101 -7.25 0.63 6.28
N THR A 102 -7.86 1.17 5.22
CA THR A 102 -9.29 0.98 4.95
C THR A 102 -9.57 -0.22 4.04
N ARG A 103 -8.56 -0.72 3.33
CA ARG A 103 -8.72 -1.78 2.32
C ARG A 103 -8.03 -3.09 2.70
N ALA A 104 -7.01 -3.08 3.53
CA ALA A 104 -6.33 -4.29 3.95
C ALA A 104 -6.96 -4.87 5.22
N ASN A 105 -7.20 -6.19 5.20
CA ASN A 105 -7.53 -6.96 6.38
C ASN A 105 -6.25 -7.65 6.89
N PRO A 106 -5.71 -7.27 8.07
CA PRO A 106 -4.45 -7.82 8.57
C PRO A 106 -4.43 -9.35 8.76
N SER A 107 -5.58 -10.00 8.82
CA SER A 107 -5.64 -11.46 8.95
C SER A 107 -5.49 -12.21 7.62
N HIS A 108 -5.65 -11.52 6.48
CA HIS A 108 -5.66 -12.14 5.14
C HIS A 108 -4.76 -11.43 4.12
N ASP A 109 -4.49 -10.15 4.32
CA ASP A 109 -3.86 -9.30 3.32
C ASP A 109 -2.40 -8.94 3.65
N ILE A 110 -1.80 -9.62 4.65
CA ILE A 110 -0.39 -9.45 5.00
C ILE A 110 0.41 -10.66 4.52
N TYR A 111 1.40 -10.39 3.70
CA TYR A 111 2.29 -11.35 3.08
C TYR A 111 3.76 -10.92 3.29
N GLY A 112 4.71 -11.73 2.82
CA GLY A 112 6.11 -11.35 2.94
C GLY A 112 7.05 -12.19 2.10
N ALA A 113 7.99 -11.55 1.43
CA ALA A 113 9.03 -12.22 0.70
C ALA A 113 9.90 -13.07 1.64
N GLY A 114 10.07 -14.35 1.33
CA GLY A 114 10.74 -15.29 2.23
C GLY A 114 10.02 -15.49 3.55
N SER A 115 8.69 -15.60 3.52
CA SER A 115 7.86 -15.81 4.70
C SER A 115 8.11 -17.18 5.35
N PHE A 116 8.05 -17.22 6.68
CA PHE A 116 8.25 -18.42 7.48
C PHE A 116 7.36 -18.43 8.73
N ILE A 117 7.19 -19.62 9.31
CA ILE A 117 6.59 -19.76 10.63
C ILE A 117 7.63 -20.40 11.55
N SER A 118 7.95 -19.73 12.65
CA SER A 118 8.84 -20.24 13.68
C SER A 118 8.18 -20.09 15.04
N HIS A 119 8.10 -21.17 15.83
CA HIS A 119 7.46 -21.18 17.15
C HIS A 119 6.05 -20.56 17.15
N LYS A 120 5.24 -20.83 16.12
CA LYS A 120 3.90 -20.28 15.90
C LYS A 120 3.85 -18.77 15.58
N HIS A 121 4.99 -18.12 15.36
CA HIS A 121 5.06 -16.75 14.93
C HIS A 121 5.35 -16.70 13.43
N TRP A 122 4.55 -15.91 12.72
CA TRP A 122 4.82 -15.59 11.31
C TRP A 122 5.89 -14.52 11.20
N GLY A 123 6.73 -14.61 10.18
CA GLY A 123 7.73 -13.61 9.84
C GLY A 123 8.13 -13.70 8.38
N CYS A 124 8.90 -12.73 7.90
CA CYS A 124 9.54 -12.75 6.59
C CYS A 124 10.97 -12.23 6.67
N THR A 125 11.82 -12.72 5.77
CA THR A 125 13.22 -12.30 5.68
C THR A 125 13.42 -11.09 4.77
N GLY A 126 12.52 -10.90 3.80
CA GLY A 126 12.49 -9.77 2.87
C GLY A 126 11.45 -8.72 3.23
N SER A 127 10.92 -8.05 2.20
CA SER A 127 9.88 -7.04 2.39
C SER A 127 8.57 -7.67 2.83
N MET A 128 7.91 -7.05 3.80
CA MET A 128 6.50 -7.30 4.11
C MET A 128 5.64 -6.69 3.00
N ILE A 129 4.56 -7.36 2.64
CA ILE A 129 3.62 -6.92 1.60
C ILE A 129 2.24 -6.78 2.23
N ILE A 130 1.59 -5.64 2.00
CA ILE A 130 0.19 -5.42 2.37
C ILE A 130 -0.63 -5.29 1.09
N ASP A 131 -1.57 -6.19 0.88
CA ASP A 131 -2.50 -6.12 -0.25
C ASP A 131 -3.67 -5.20 0.06
N ALA A 132 -3.50 -3.92 -0.28
CA ALA A 132 -4.50 -2.87 -0.13
C ALA A 132 -5.27 -2.59 -1.44
N ARG A 133 -5.35 -3.56 -2.34
CA ARG A 133 -6.18 -3.45 -3.54
C ARG A 133 -7.66 -3.38 -3.20
N LEU A 134 -8.42 -2.73 -4.06
CA LEU A 134 -9.87 -2.72 -3.96
C LEU A 134 -10.41 -4.14 -4.22
N LYS A 135 -11.22 -4.64 -3.29
CA LYS A 135 -11.83 -5.96 -3.37
C LYS A 135 -13.35 -5.86 -3.55
N PRO A 136 -14.02 -6.86 -4.14
CA PRO A 136 -15.46 -6.80 -4.43
C PRO A 136 -16.38 -6.50 -3.24
N HIS A 137 -15.94 -6.83 -2.03
CA HIS A 137 -16.68 -6.55 -0.80
C HIS A 137 -16.45 -5.16 -0.21
N HIS A 138 -15.51 -4.38 -0.78
CA HIS A 138 -15.30 -3.00 -0.35
C HIS A 138 -16.41 -2.09 -0.89
N ALA A 139 -16.62 -0.97 -0.19
CA ALA A 139 -17.46 0.09 -0.75
C ALA A 139 -16.88 0.57 -2.10
N PRO A 140 -17.74 0.88 -3.08
CA PRO A 140 -17.26 1.42 -4.34
C PRO A 140 -16.47 2.71 -4.10
N PRO A 141 -15.46 2.99 -4.95
CA PRO A 141 -14.69 4.22 -4.83
C PRO A 141 -15.61 5.44 -4.99
N LEU A 142 -15.32 6.47 -4.19
CA LEU A 142 -16.00 7.74 -4.35
C LEU A 142 -15.62 8.33 -5.71
N ILE A 143 -16.59 8.51 -6.57
CA ILE A 143 -16.41 9.18 -7.86
C ILE A 143 -16.82 10.62 -7.68
N GLU A 144 -15.88 11.54 -7.84
CA GLU A 144 -16.19 12.98 -7.80
C GLU A 144 -17.05 13.36 -9.00
N ASP A 145 -18.16 14.05 -8.72
CA ASP A 145 -18.96 14.71 -9.75
C ASP A 145 -18.31 16.06 -10.08
N PRO A 146 -17.82 16.29 -11.32
CA PRO A 146 -17.16 17.53 -11.68
C PRO A 146 -18.04 18.79 -11.50
N ALA A 147 -19.36 18.63 -11.59
CA ALA A 147 -20.28 19.75 -11.35
C ALA A 147 -20.36 20.12 -9.87
N VAL A 148 -20.32 19.08 -8.99
CA VAL A 148 -20.28 19.29 -7.54
C VAL A 148 -18.94 19.86 -7.12
N THR A 149 -17.83 19.32 -7.62
CA THR A 149 -16.47 19.84 -7.37
C THR A 149 -16.37 21.31 -7.73
N LYS A 150 -16.81 21.68 -8.94
CA LYS A 150 -16.84 23.10 -9.37
C LYS A 150 -17.64 23.98 -8.44
N ARG A 151 -18.80 23.50 -7.97
CA ARG A 151 -19.64 24.25 -7.04
C ARG A 151 -18.99 24.42 -5.66
N VAL A 152 -18.31 23.40 -5.16
CA VAL A 152 -17.55 23.46 -3.91
C VAL A 152 -16.39 24.46 -4.03
N ASP A 153 -15.65 24.42 -5.12
CA ASP A 153 -14.57 25.36 -5.42
C ASP A 153 -15.07 26.81 -5.45
N GLU A 154 -16.27 27.05 -6.00
CA GLU A 154 -16.87 28.39 -6.01
C GLU A 154 -17.20 28.88 -4.59
N LEU A 155 -17.65 27.98 -3.71
CA LEU A 155 -17.89 28.31 -2.30
C LEU A 155 -16.60 28.58 -1.51
N GLY A 156 -15.46 28.00 -1.92
CA GLY A 156 -14.15 28.24 -1.33
C GLY A 156 -13.48 29.54 -1.78
N LYS A 157 -13.93 30.18 -2.86
CA LYS A 157 -13.38 31.45 -3.35
C LYS A 157 -13.58 32.58 -2.36
N LYS A 158 -12.78 33.65 -2.52
CA LYS A 158 -12.89 34.85 -1.68
C LYS A 158 -14.32 35.43 -1.68
N GLY A 159 -14.93 35.48 -0.50
CA GLY A 159 -16.32 35.87 -0.30
C GLY A 159 -17.32 34.72 -0.28
N GLY A 160 -16.91 33.49 -0.57
CA GLY A 160 -17.73 32.30 -0.40
C GLY A 160 -17.81 31.83 1.05
N CYS A 161 -18.84 31.07 1.40
CA CYS A 161 -19.08 30.62 2.77
C CYS A 161 -18.04 29.60 3.30
N LEU A 162 -17.27 28.99 2.41
CA LEU A 162 -16.20 28.05 2.76
C LEU A 162 -14.79 28.65 2.59
N HIS A 163 -14.68 29.97 2.33
CA HIS A 163 -13.40 30.63 2.16
C HIS A 163 -12.55 30.55 3.43
N GLY A 164 -11.34 29.99 3.31
CA GLY A 164 -10.43 29.77 4.44
C GLY A 164 -10.70 28.49 5.23
N ILE A 165 -11.66 27.68 4.80
CA ILE A 165 -11.95 26.36 5.36
C ILE A 165 -11.40 25.28 4.41
N ILE A 166 -11.52 25.52 3.09
CA ILE A 166 -11.03 24.65 2.01
C ILE A 166 -10.14 25.47 1.06
#